data_f67f9894726892661f01212f876da98b
#
_entry.id   f67f9894726892661f01212f876da98b
#
_cell.length_a   1.000
_cell.length_b   1.000
_cell.length_c   1.000
_cell.angle_alpha   90.00
_cell.angle_beta   90.00
_cell.angle_gamma   90.00
#
_symmetry.space_group_name_H-M   'P 1'
#
loop_
_entity.id
_entity.type
_entity.pdbx_description
1 polymer ?
#
loop_
_entity_poly.entity_id
_entity_poly.type
_entity_poly.pdbx_seq_one_letter_code
_entity_poly.pdbx_strand_id
1 'polypeptide(L)'
;MSVQTQLKRVTVPEIRAHKGAKPVVCLTCYHAHTARLLDSHVDIMLVGDSLGMVMHGLESTLGVTLDMMITHGKAVMRGSDKALVTVDMPFGSYEESPAIAFHNAVRIIQETGATAVKLEGGTRMAETIR
;
A
#
# COMPACT_ATOMS: atom_id res chain seq x y z
N MET A 1 -29.57 20.88 5.01
CA MET A 1 -28.89 19.56 4.92
C MET A 1 -27.60 19.78 4.18
N SER A 2 -26.46 19.72 4.89
CA SER A 2 -25.12 19.85 4.27
C SER A 2 -24.83 18.57 3.50
N VAL A 3 -24.76 18.66 2.17
CA VAL A 3 -24.23 17.59 1.34
C VAL A 3 -22.73 17.55 1.64
N GLN A 4 -22.29 16.67 2.54
CA GLN A 4 -20.91 16.33 2.65
C GLN A 4 -20.53 15.65 1.33
N THR A 5 -19.78 16.35 0.49
CA THR A 5 -19.12 15.75 -0.67
C THR A 5 -18.12 14.76 -0.11
N GLN A 6 -18.49 13.49 -0.10
CA GLN A 6 -17.56 12.41 0.27
C GLN A 6 -16.40 12.49 -0.73
N LEU A 7 -15.21 12.88 -0.26
CA LEU A 7 -14.00 12.85 -1.07
C LEU A 7 -13.80 11.40 -1.51
N LYS A 8 -13.95 11.15 -2.81
CA LYS A 8 -13.84 9.81 -3.36
C LYS A 8 -12.36 9.46 -3.52
N ARG A 9 -11.91 8.44 -2.80
CA ARG A 9 -10.56 7.88 -2.97
C ARG A 9 -10.37 7.32 -4.37
N VAL A 10 -9.18 7.55 -4.95
CA VAL A 10 -8.76 6.94 -6.22
C VAL A 10 -8.80 5.41 -6.11
N THR A 11 -9.40 4.78 -7.10
CA THR A 11 -9.62 3.34 -7.16
C THR A 11 -8.64 2.65 -8.12
N VAL A 12 -8.47 1.34 -7.97
CA VAL A 12 -7.64 0.54 -8.89
C VAL A 12 -8.10 0.65 -10.36
N PRO A 13 -9.42 0.59 -10.69
CA PRO A 13 -9.88 0.83 -12.06
C PRO A 13 -9.51 2.22 -12.61
N GLU A 14 -9.57 3.26 -11.78
CA GLU A 14 -9.15 4.61 -12.19
C GLU A 14 -7.66 4.67 -12.50
N ILE A 15 -6.79 4.07 -11.69
CA ILE A 15 -5.35 3.95 -11.98
C ILE A 15 -5.11 3.19 -13.30
N ARG A 16 -5.81 2.09 -13.53
CA ARG A 16 -5.70 1.33 -14.79
C ARG A 16 -6.11 2.14 -16.01
N ALA A 17 -7.09 3.03 -15.89
CA ALA A 17 -7.55 3.90 -16.96
C ALA A 17 -6.50 4.97 -17.37
N HIS A 18 -5.47 5.21 -16.55
CA HIS A 18 -4.37 6.11 -16.92
C HIS A 18 -3.44 5.52 -18.00
N LYS A 19 -3.51 4.21 -18.26
CA LYS A 19 -2.65 3.56 -19.28
C LYS A 19 -2.85 4.19 -20.64
N GLY A 20 -1.76 4.72 -21.21
CA GLY A 20 -1.78 5.39 -22.51
C GLY A 20 -2.35 6.83 -22.48
N ALA A 21 -2.74 7.36 -21.32
CA ALA A 21 -3.27 8.72 -21.18
C ALA A 21 -2.29 9.64 -20.43
N LYS A 22 -2.11 9.44 -19.12
CA LYS A 22 -1.23 10.28 -18.30
C LYS A 22 -0.36 9.42 -17.39
N PRO A 23 0.85 9.90 -17.02
CA PRO A 23 1.67 9.24 -16.01
C PRO A 23 0.94 9.12 -14.67
N VAL A 24 1.20 8.03 -13.94
CA VAL A 24 0.77 7.83 -12.57
C VAL A 24 1.87 8.33 -11.63
N VAL A 25 1.54 9.23 -10.72
CA VAL A 25 2.45 9.73 -9.69
C VAL A 25 2.33 8.84 -8.46
N CYS A 26 3.42 8.14 -8.12
CA CYS A 26 3.49 7.28 -6.95
C CYS A 26 4.66 7.69 -6.07
N LEU A 27 4.41 7.90 -4.78
CA LEU A 27 5.47 8.17 -3.79
C LEU A 27 5.33 7.24 -2.59
N THR A 28 6.46 6.91 -1.97
CA THR A 28 6.49 6.21 -0.69
C THR A 28 5.98 7.12 0.43
N CYS A 29 5.24 6.52 1.36
CA CYS A 29 4.70 7.23 2.51
C CYS A 29 4.58 6.26 3.69
N TYR A 30 5.08 6.65 4.88
CA TYR A 30 5.19 5.75 6.01
C TYR A 30 4.41 6.19 7.25
N HIS A 31 3.84 7.40 7.29
CA HIS A 31 3.09 7.91 8.44
C HIS A 31 2.07 8.99 8.07
N ALA A 32 1.14 9.25 8.98
CA ALA A 32 -0.01 10.13 8.75
C ALA A 32 0.35 11.58 8.39
N HIS A 33 1.42 12.14 8.97
CA HIS A 33 1.83 13.52 8.69
C HIS A 33 2.24 13.69 7.22
N THR A 34 3.13 12.82 6.72
CA THR A 34 3.54 12.86 5.31
C THR A 34 2.38 12.54 4.37
N ALA A 35 1.49 11.61 4.76
CA ALA A 35 0.32 11.30 3.97
C ALA A 35 -0.56 12.53 3.71
N ARG A 36 -0.82 13.35 4.74
CA ARG A 36 -1.59 14.60 4.56
C ARG A 36 -0.94 15.59 3.60
N LEU A 37 0.39 15.68 3.62
CA LEU A 37 1.12 16.57 2.72
C LEU A 37 1.09 16.08 1.26
N LEU A 38 1.11 14.77 1.04
CA LEU A 38 1.18 14.16 -0.28
C LEU A 38 -0.19 13.96 -0.93
N ASP A 39 -1.27 13.84 -0.15
CA ASP A 39 -2.56 13.30 -0.58
C ASP A 39 -3.19 14.01 -1.79
N SER A 40 -2.93 15.32 -1.97
CA SER A 40 -3.43 16.07 -3.12
C SER A 40 -2.48 16.09 -4.33
N HIS A 41 -1.29 15.51 -4.20
CA HIS A 41 -0.21 15.62 -5.17
C HIS A 41 0.15 14.30 -5.85
N VAL A 42 -0.37 13.19 -5.35
CA VAL A 42 -0.06 11.85 -5.87
C VAL A 42 -1.32 11.07 -6.20
N ASP A 43 -1.21 10.13 -7.14
CA ASP A 43 -2.27 9.18 -7.46
C ASP A 43 -2.20 7.96 -6.52
N ILE A 44 -0.97 7.56 -6.15
CA ILE A 44 -0.72 6.39 -5.28
C ILE A 44 0.24 6.77 -4.15
N MET A 45 -0.08 6.35 -2.93
CA MET A 45 0.85 6.29 -1.81
C MET A 45 1.26 4.84 -1.59
N LEU A 46 2.56 4.57 -1.61
CA LEU A 46 3.11 3.26 -1.33
C LEU A 46 3.65 3.19 0.11
N VAL A 47 3.05 2.35 0.93
CA VAL A 47 3.63 1.96 2.21
C VAL A 47 4.60 0.81 1.91
N GLY A 48 5.84 1.18 1.60
CA GLY A 48 6.89 0.24 1.20
C GLY A 48 7.54 -0.45 2.40
N ASP A 49 7.97 -1.70 2.25
CA ASP A 49 8.75 -2.41 3.28
C ASP A 49 10.11 -1.76 3.56
N SER A 50 10.58 -0.89 2.65
CA SER A 50 11.71 0.02 2.89
C SER A 50 11.56 0.88 4.16
N LEU A 51 10.35 0.97 4.75
CA LEU A 51 10.14 1.58 6.07
C LEU A 51 11.05 0.95 7.15
N GLY A 52 11.38 -0.31 7.02
CA GLY A 52 12.32 -0.97 7.93
C GLY A 52 13.68 -0.26 7.97
N MET A 53 14.18 0.11 6.81
CA MET A 53 15.46 0.82 6.69
C MET A 53 15.31 2.32 7.03
N VAL A 54 14.29 2.96 6.45
CA VAL A 54 14.12 4.42 6.53
C VAL A 54 13.61 4.88 7.89
N MET A 55 12.67 4.13 8.50
CA MET A 55 12.01 4.53 9.74
C MET A 55 12.53 3.79 10.97
N HIS A 56 12.98 2.55 10.81
CA HIS A 56 13.41 1.69 11.93
C HIS A 56 14.92 1.45 11.98
N GLY A 57 15.69 1.93 10.99
CA GLY A 57 17.13 1.79 10.94
C GLY A 57 17.63 0.37 10.73
N LEU A 58 16.81 -0.53 10.18
CA LEU A 58 17.22 -1.88 9.84
C LEU A 58 18.22 -1.85 8.67
N GLU A 59 19.12 -2.83 8.64
CA GLU A 59 20.11 -2.94 7.55
C GLU A 59 19.47 -3.37 6.20
N SER A 60 18.33 -4.05 6.26
CA SER A 60 17.59 -4.52 5.10
C SER A 60 16.09 -4.64 5.40
N THR A 61 15.29 -4.93 4.37
CA THR A 61 13.84 -5.16 4.51
C THR A 61 13.50 -6.54 5.10
N LEU A 62 14.47 -7.46 5.22
CA LEU A 62 14.22 -8.82 5.71
C LEU A 62 13.68 -8.89 7.14
N GLY A 63 14.00 -7.89 7.97
CA GLY A 63 13.49 -7.80 9.34
C GLY A 63 12.10 -7.17 9.49
N VAL A 64 11.48 -6.75 8.38
CA VAL A 64 10.16 -6.11 8.42
C VAL A 64 9.07 -7.16 8.61
N THR A 65 8.24 -6.96 9.61
CA THR A 65 7.12 -7.87 9.90
C THR A 65 5.81 -7.39 9.26
N LEU A 66 4.86 -8.31 9.08
CA LEU A 66 3.52 -7.97 8.62
C LEU A 66 2.83 -6.94 9.54
N ASP A 67 3.02 -7.06 10.86
CA ASP A 67 2.44 -6.14 11.84
C ASP A 67 3.04 -4.73 11.75
N MET A 68 4.33 -4.60 11.41
CA MET A 68 4.94 -3.30 11.09
C MET A 68 4.25 -2.67 9.89
N MET A 69 4.07 -3.43 8.80
CA MET A 69 3.39 -2.95 7.60
C MET A 69 1.96 -2.51 7.88
N ILE A 70 1.22 -3.28 8.66
CA ILE A 70 -0.15 -2.95 9.08
C ILE A 70 -0.16 -1.67 9.93
N THR A 71 0.75 -1.52 10.86
CA THR A 71 0.84 -0.33 11.72
C THR A 71 1.07 0.94 10.91
N HIS A 72 2.03 0.92 10.00
CA HIS A 72 2.32 2.04 9.11
C HIS A 72 1.19 2.27 8.09
N GLY A 73 0.60 1.21 7.54
CA GLY A 73 -0.57 1.28 6.66
C GLY A 73 -1.76 1.99 7.32
N LYS A 74 -2.08 1.65 8.57
CA LYS A 74 -3.10 2.35 9.36
C LYS A 74 -2.80 3.84 9.52
N ALA A 75 -1.54 4.18 9.75
CA ALA A 75 -1.13 5.57 9.92
C ALA A 75 -1.30 6.37 8.62
N VAL A 76 -0.85 5.82 7.49
CA VAL A 76 -1.00 6.45 6.17
C VAL A 76 -2.47 6.61 5.80
N MET A 77 -3.30 5.58 6.00
CA MET A 77 -4.74 5.65 5.73
C MET A 77 -5.46 6.75 6.52
N ARG A 78 -5.06 6.99 7.79
CA ARG A 78 -5.62 8.10 8.59
C ARG A 78 -5.19 9.48 8.11
N GLY A 79 -4.12 9.57 7.36
CA GLY A 79 -3.60 10.83 6.79
C GLY A 79 -4.02 11.08 5.35
N SER A 80 -4.69 10.13 4.68
CA SER A 80 -5.02 10.20 3.27
C SER A 80 -6.51 9.99 3.05
N ASP A 81 -7.13 10.88 2.25
CA ASP A 81 -8.54 10.82 1.86
C ASP A 81 -8.72 10.57 0.36
N LYS A 82 -7.72 10.88 -0.48
CA LYS A 82 -7.84 10.89 -1.95
C LYS A 82 -6.99 9.82 -2.65
N ALA A 83 -5.69 9.76 -2.33
CA ALA A 83 -4.78 8.87 -3.03
C ALA A 83 -5.13 7.39 -2.80
N LEU A 84 -4.89 6.54 -3.80
CA LEU A 84 -4.91 5.10 -3.61
C LEU A 84 -3.75 4.71 -2.69
N VAL A 85 -4.05 4.02 -1.59
CA VAL A 85 -3.00 3.51 -0.69
C VAL A 85 -2.74 2.04 -0.99
N THR A 86 -1.48 1.74 -1.30
CA THR A 86 -0.97 0.38 -1.51
C THR A 86 0.00 0.04 -0.39
N VAL A 87 -0.12 -1.15 0.19
CA VAL A 87 0.78 -1.63 1.25
C VAL A 87 1.57 -2.82 0.74
N ASP A 88 2.90 -2.79 0.92
CA ASP A 88 3.75 -3.92 0.57
C ASP A 88 3.49 -5.11 1.50
N MET A 89 3.52 -6.28 0.91
CA MET A 89 3.64 -7.54 1.65
C MET A 89 5.13 -7.78 1.91
N PRO A 90 5.57 -7.87 3.18
CA PRO A 90 6.98 -8.02 3.49
C PRO A 90 7.48 -9.44 3.15
N PHE A 91 8.80 -9.58 3.04
CA PHE A 91 9.47 -10.85 2.81
C PHE A 91 8.99 -11.93 3.79
N GLY A 92 8.73 -13.13 3.29
CA GLY A 92 8.22 -14.28 4.07
C GLY A 92 6.70 -14.29 4.26
N SER A 93 6.00 -13.25 3.79
CA SER A 93 4.53 -13.18 3.97
C SER A 93 3.72 -13.71 2.79
N TYR A 94 4.35 -14.01 1.64
CA TYR A 94 3.64 -14.42 0.42
C TYR A 94 4.36 -15.48 -0.43
N GLU A 95 5.62 -15.78 -0.14
CA GLU A 95 6.44 -16.68 -0.98
C GLU A 95 6.14 -18.16 -0.74
N GLU A 96 5.63 -18.53 0.43
CA GLU A 96 5.43 -19.93 0.82
C GLU A 96 4.31 -20.59 0.00
N SER A 97 3.17 -19.93 -0.13
CA SER A 97 2.05 -20.42 -0.94
C SER A 97 1.03 -19.32 -1.26
N PRO A 98 0.23 -19.49 -2.35
CA PRO A 98 -0.87 -18.59 -2.65
C PRO A 98 -1.88 -18.44 -1.50
N ALA A 99 -2.15 -19.50 -0.74
CA ALA A 99 -3.06 -19.47 0.40
C ALA A 99 -2.55 -18.56 1.53
N ILE A 100 -1.27 -18.65 1.88
CA ILE A 100 -0.64 -17.78 2.89
C ILE A 100 -0.60 -16.35 2.40
N ALA A 101 -0.23 -16.12 1.14
CA ALA A 101 -0.26 -14.79 0.54
C ALA A 101 -1.67 -14.17 0.63
N PHE A 102 -2.70 -14.93 0.29
CA PHE A 102 -4.09 -14.49 0.40
C PHE A 102 -4.47 -14.10 1.83
N HIS A 103 -4.18 -14.94 2.83
CA HIS A 103 -4.48 -14.64 4.23
C HIS A 103 -3.78 -13.38 4.73
N ASN A 104 -2.51 -13.20 4.38
CA ASN A 104 -1.76 -12.02 4.79
C ASN A 104 -2.22 -10.77 4.05
N ALA A 105 -2.56 -10.86 2.77
CA ALA A 105 -3.16 -9.76 2.01
C ALA A 105 -4.52 -9.34 2.62
N VAL A 106 -5.37 -10.30 2.98
CA VAL A 106 -6.65 -10.06 3.66
C VAL A 106 -6.43 -9.31 4.97
N ARG A 107 -5.45 -9.72 5.79
CA ARG A 107 -5.12 -9.02 7.04
C ARG A 107 -4.73 -7.56 6.77
N ILE A 108 -3.86 -7.31 5.80
CA ILE A 108 -3.46 -5.93 5.44
C ILE A 108 -4.71 -5.11 5.08
N ILE A 109 -5.52 -5.59 4.15
CA ILE A 109 -6.71 -4.86 3.66
C ILE A 109 -7.70 -4.59 4.80
N GLN A 110 -8.05 -5.62 5.57
CA GLN A 110 -9.04 -5.50 6.64
C GLN A 110 -8.58 -4.61 7.78
N GLU A 111 -7.32 -4.76 8.20
CA GLU A 111 -6.83 -4.03 9.36
C GLU A 111 -6.44 -2.58 9.03
N THR A 112 -5.98 -2.30 7.80
CA THR A 112 -5.55 -0.95 7.42
C THR A 112 -6.64 -0.13 6.73
N GLY A 113 -7.55 -0.78 6.00
CA GLY A 113 -8.48 -0.15 5.08
C GLY A 113 -7.84 0.26 3.73
N ALA A 114 -6.58 -0.12 3.49
CA ALA A 114 -5.94 0.07 2.19
C ALA A 114 -6.67 -0.71 1.09
N THR A 115 -6.57 -0.25 -0.15
CA THR A 115 -7.34 -0.81 -1.27
C THR A 115 -6.51 -1.69 -2.20
N ALA A 116 -5.21 -1.78 -1.96
CA ALA A 116 -4.30 -2.63 -2.73
C ALA A 116 -3.14 -3.10 -1.86
N VAL A 117 -2.59 -4.26 -2.21
CA VAL A 117 -1.31 -4.76 -1.71
C VAL A 117 -0.33 -4.88 -2.87
N LYS A 118 0.97 -4.77 -2.59
CA LYS A 118 2.02 -5.07 -3.54
C LYS A 118 2.83 -6.26 -3.04
N LEU A 119 3.21 -7.13 -3.95
CA LEU A 119 4.17 -8.21 -3.74
C LEU A 119 5.10 -8.31 -4.95
N GLU A 120 6.23 -8.96 -4.80
CA GLU A 120 7.28 -9.03 -5.80
C GLU A 120 7.57 -10.49 -6.18
N GLY A 121 8.35 -10.71 -7.25
CA GLY A 121 8.86 -12.04 -7.57
C GLY A 121 8.77 -12.48 -9.03
N GLY A 122 8.17 -11.69 -9.91
CA GLY A 122 8.11 -11.98 -11.34
C GLY A 122 7.39 -13.30 -11.66
N THR A 123 7.87 -14.05 -12.65
CA THR A 123 7.22 -15.26 -13.16
C THR A 123 6.96 -16.33 -12.10
N ARG A 124 7.88 -16.48 -11.13
CA ARG A 124 7.72 -17.45 -10.03
C ARG A 124 6.47 -17.21 -9.19
N MET A 125 6.06 -15.94 -9.07
CA MET A 125 4.93 -15.54 -8.25
C MET A 125 3.63 -15.36 -9.04
N ALA A 126 3.63 -15.71 -10.32
CA ALA A 126 2.46 -15.51 -11.19
C ALA A 126 1.19 -16.20 -10.67
N GLU A 127 1.31 -17.39 -10.09
CA GLU A 127 0.21 -18.13 -9.49
C GLU A 127 -0.31 -17.44 -8.21
N THR A 128 0.59 -16.96 -7.38
CA THR A 128 0.25 -16.23 -6.15
C THR A 128 -0.43 -14.88 -6.44
N ILE A 129 -0.05 -14.24 -7.56
CA ILE A 129 -0.61 -12.93 -7.98
C ILE A 129 -1.99 -13.09 -8.62
N ARG A 130 -2.29 -14.25 -9.22
CA ARG A 130 -3.55 -14.51 -9.93
C ARG A 130 -4.72 -14.71 -8.98
#